data_ebab04eef49a9e50347703c81909c2e1
#
_entry.id   ebab04eef49a9e50347703c81909c2e1
#
_cell.length_a   1.000
_cell.length_b   1.000
_cell.length_c   1.000
_cell.angle_alpha   90.00
_cell.angle_beta   90.00
_cell.angle_gamma   90.00
#
_symmetry.space_group_name_H-M   'P 1'
#
loop_
_entity.id
_entity.type
_entity.pdbx_description
1 polymer ?
#
loop_
_entity_poly.entity_id
_entity_poly.type
_entity_poly.pdbx_seq_one_letter_code
_entity_poly.pdbx_strand_id
1 'polypeptide(L)'
;FSTMAKKIVKFAETKALQAFDGAIRTLNLHIQLVDRSLAIANNYVCKNPKENIALALRCSIETHPQLNVPCNKNDIGRIYTTSRKKIHEQAIVELYRIFTNYIRNIIEEFIHTDPYPLLQVVCENKDNKIEFKKIISIGNYDSIITYMATMIYRRVENEQSTPKLLDKIISF
;
A
#
# COMPACT_ATOMS: atom_id res chain seq x y z
N PHE A 1 28.20 0.09 43.22
CA PHE A 1 27.56 -0.54 42.03
C PHE A 1 26.46 0.39 41.55
N SER A 2 26.80 1.23 40.60
CA SER A 2 25.89 2.20 39.99
C SER A 2 25.05 1.49 38.94
N THR A 3 23.76 1.32 39.21
CA THR A 3 22.79 0.79 38.27
C THR A 3 22.52 1.87 37.23
N MET A 4 23.16 1.82 36.06
CA MET A 4 22.79 2.60 34.91
C MET A 4 21.40 2.15 34.49
N ALA A 5 20.37 2.90 34.87
CA ALA A 5 19.05 2.79 34.31
C ALA A 5 19.16 3.07 32.79
N LYS A 6 19.03 2.02 31.97
CA LYS A 6 18.88 2.15 30.53
C LYS A 6 17.65 3.02 30.26
N LYS A 7 17.91 4.26 29.90
CA LYS A 7 16.87 5.17 29.41
C LYS A 7 16.31 4.54 28.13
N ILE A 8 15.17 3.87 28.23
CA ILE A 8 14.44 3.40 27.06
C ILE A 8 13.99 4.67 26.34
N VAL A 9 14.73 5.03 25.29
CA VAL A 9 14.31 6.09 24.39
C VAL A 9 13.07 5.53 23.70
N LYS A 10 11.89 5.96 24.12
CA LYS A 10 10.67 5.76 23.34
C LYS A 10 10.88 6.55 22.05
N PHE A 11 11.20 5.86 20.98
CA PHE A 11 11.12 6.45 19.66
C PHE A 11 9.68 6.92 19.46
N ALA A 12 9.49 8.22 19.32
CA ALA A 12 8.19 8.75 18.94
C ALA A 12 7.81 8.10 17.59
N GLU A 13 6.63 7.48 17.55
CA GLU A 13 6.13 6.92 16.29
C GLU A 13 6.05 8.05 15.26
N THR A 14 6.72 7.88 14.13
CA THR A 14 6.66 8.85 13.03
C THR A 14 5.24 8.90 12.45
N LYS A 15 4.84 10.04 11.88
CA LYS A 15 3.54 10.14 11.19
C LYS A 15 3.44 9.15 10.04
N ALA A 16 4.57 8.90 9.33
CA ALA A 16 4.66 7.93 8.27
C ALA A 16 4.34 6.51 8.78
N LEU A 17 4.88 6.11 9.94
CA LEU A 17 4.62 4.80 10.55
C LEU A 17 3.16 4.66 10.98
N GLN A 18 2.58 5.69 11.58
CA GLN A 18 1.16 5.68 11.97
C GLN A 18 0.23 5.54 10.76
N ALA A 19 0.52 6.28 9.68
CA ALA A 19 -0.24 6.20 8.44
C ALA A 19 -0.11 4.82 7.77
N PHE A 20 1.10 4.24 7.79
CA PHE A 20 1.37 2.90 7.29
C PHE A 20 0.58 1.83 8.07
N ASP A 21 0.66 1.83 9.39
CA ASP A 21 -0.05 0.87 10.24
C ASP A 21 -1.57 0.97 10.04
N GLY A 22 -2.12 2.20 9.99
CA GLY A 22 -3.53 2.42 9.67
C GLY A 22 -3.95 1.87 8.32
N ALA A 23 -3.13 2.07 7.28
CA ALA A 23 -3.40 1.55 5.93
C ALA A 23 -3.35 0.01 5.89
N ILE A 24 -2.37 -0.63 6.55
CA ILE A 24 -2.27 -2.10 6.66
C ILE A 24 -3.48 -2.69 7.39
N ARG A 25 -3.90 -2.10 8.50
CA ARG A 25 -5.09 -2.54 9.23
C ARG A 25 -6.36 -2.45 8.38
N THR A 26 -6.51 -1.35 7.64
CA THR A 26 -7.66 -1.15 6.74
C THR A 26 -7.67 -2.17 5.61
N LEU A 27 -6.52 -2.41 4.98
CA LEU A 27 -6.39 -3.44 3.93
C LEU A 27 -6.74 -4.83 4.46
N ASN A 28 -6.22 -5.20 5.63
CA ASN A 28 -6.48 -6.50 6.24
C ASN A 28 -7.98 -6.67 6.57
N LEU A 29 -8.61 -5.64 7.15
CA LEU A 29 -10.03 -5.65 7.42
C LEU A 29 -10.85 -5.81 6.13
N HIS A 30 -10.49 -5.09 5.07
CA HIS A 30 -11.16 -5.19 3.77
C HIS A 30 -11.08 -6.60 3.21
N ILE A 31 -9.88 -7.22 3.18
CA ILE A 31 -9.68 -8.59 2.70
C ILE A 31 -10.55 -9.57 3.49
N GLN A 32 -10.54 -9.48 4.82
CA GLN A 32 -11.32 -10.39 5.69
C GLN A 32 -12.82 -10.23 5.47
N LEU A 33 -13.34 -9.01 5.36
CA LEU A 33 -14.74 -8.75 5.10
C LEU A 33 -15.18 -9.31 3.74
N VAL A 34 -14.41 -9.08 2.69
CA VAL A 34 -14.73 -9.55 1.35
C VAL A 34 -14.65 -11.07 1.28
N ASP A 35 -13.60 -11.69 1.82
CA ASP A 35 -13.46 -13.14 1.87
C ASP A 35 -14.62 -13.79 2.63
N ARG A 36 -15.00 -13.23 3.76
CA ARG A 36 -16.14 -13.72 4.55
C ARG A 36 -17.47 -13.56 3.82
N SER A 37 -17.68 -12.41 3.16
CA SER A 37 -18.88 -12.15 2.38
C SER A 37 -19.02 -13.12 1.22
N LEU A 38 -17.93 -13.40 0.50
CA LEU A 38 -17.90 -14.42 -0.55
C LEU A 38 -18.22 -15.82 -0.03
N ALA A 39 -17.66 -16.21 1.13
CA ALA A 39 -17.93 -17.49 1.73
C ALA A 39 -19.41 -17.63 2.13
N ILE A 40 -20.01 -16.59 2.68
CA ILE A 40 -21.45 -16.57 3.04
C ILE A 40 -22.30 -16.67 1.78
N ALA A 41 -21.99 -15.88 0.73
CA ALA A 41 -22.73 -15.91 -0.53
C ALA A 41 -22.65 -17.29 -1.20
N ASN A 42 -21.43 -17.87 -1.27
CA ASN A 42 -21.24 -19.21 -1.81
C ASN A 42 -22.07 -20.27 -1.05
N ASN A 43 -22.00 -20.26 0.28
CA ASN A 43 -22.77 -21.20 1.11
C ASN A 43 -24.28 -21.02 0.95
N TYR A 44 -24.74 -19.76 0.84
CA TYR A 44 -26.14 -19.45 0.63
C TYR A 44 -26.64 -19.96 -0.71
N VAL A 45 -25.92 -19.72 -1.80
CA VAL A 45 -26.27 -20.18 -3.15
C VAL A 45 -26.25 -21.70 -3.22
N CYS A 46 -25.26 -22.37 -2.61
CA CYS A 46 -25.20 -23.84 -2.55
C CYS A 46 -26.38 -24.47 -1.81
N LYS A 47 -26.90 -23.81 -0.77
CA LYS A 47 -28.06 -24.28 0.00
C LYS A 47 -29.38 -23.94 -0.67
N ASN A 48 -29.47 -22.91 -1.44
CA ASN A 48 -30.68 -22.39 -2.08
C ASN A 48 -30.47 -22.26 -3.60
N PRO A 49 -30.20 -23.36 -4.31
CA PRO A 49 -29.96 -23.28 -5.75
C PRO A 49 -31.20 -22.80 -6.49
N LYS A 50 -31.06 -21.89 -7.41
CA LYS A 50 -32.09 -21.40 -8.33
C LYS A 50 -31.57 -21.55 -9.76
N GLU A 51 -32.36 -21.10 -10.75
CA GLU A 51 -31.94 -21.16 -12.15
C GLU A 51 -30.61 -20.43 -12.41
N ASN A 52 -30.41 -19.31 -11.73
CA ASN A 52 -29.16 -18.56 -11.80
C ASN A 52 -28.75 -17.96 -10.45
N ILE A 53 -27.48 -17.47 -10.37
CA ILE A 53 -26.90 -16.92 -9.16
C ILE A 53 -27.62 -15.63 -8.74
N ALA A 54 -28.05 -14.78 -9.67
CA ALA A 54 -28.76 -13.56 -9.35
C ALA A 54 -30.06 -13.83 -8.59
N LEU A 55 -30.87 -14.79 -9.08
CA LEU A 55 -32.10 -15.22 -8.39
C LEU A 55 -31.81 -15.86 -7.03
N ALA A 56 -30.76 -16.66 -6.93
CA ALA A 56 -30.36 -17.27 -5.66
C ALA A 56 -29.97 -16.21 -4.62
N LEU A 57 -29.27 -15.15 -5.03
CA LEU A 57 -28.88 -14.03 -4.17
C LEU A 57 -29.98 -12.95 -4.03
N ARG A 58 -31.13 -13.12 -4.67
CA ARG A 58 -32.21 -12.12 -4.72
C ARG A 58 -31.77 -10.78 -5.31
N CYS A 59 -30.86 -10.81 -6.29
CA CYS A 59 -30.41 -9.65 -7.02
C CYS A 59 -31.23 -9.48 -8.31
N SER A 60 -31.46 -8.22 -8.73
CA SER A 60 -31.99 -7.95 -10.07
C SER A 60 -30.95 -8.24 -11.14
N ILE A 61 -31.35 -8.96 -12.19
CA ILE A 61 -30.50 -9.24 -13.35
C ILE A 61 -30.18 -7.92 -14.11
N GLU A 62 -31.09 -6.95 -14.09
CA GLU A 62 -30.90 -5.64 -14.72
C GLU A 62 -29.71 -4.87 -14.09
N THR A 63 -29.62 -4.90 -12.75
CA THR A 63 -28.55 -4.23 -12.02
C THR A 63 -27.26 -5.05 -11.90
N HIS A 64 -27.37 -6.38 -12.03
CA HIS A 64 -26.25 -7.31 -11.87
C HIS A 64 -26.23 -8.37 -13.00
N PRO A 65 -26.09 -7.95 -14.26
CA PRO A 65 -26.21 -8.87 -15.41
C PRO A 65 -25.14 -9.98 -15.40
N GLN A 66 -23.96 -9.75 -14.79
CA GLN A 66 -22.90 -10.75 -14.67
C GLN A 66 -23.26 -11.91 -13.72
N LEU A 67 -24.27 -11.75 -12.84
CA LEU A 67 -24.74 -12.80 -11.97
C LEU A 67 -25.80 -13.70 -12.63
N ASN A 68 -26.18 -13.43 -13.89
CA ASN A 68 -27.05 -14.28 -14.69
C ASN A 68 -26.30 -15.53 -15.20
N VAL A 69 -25.76 -16.31 -14.28
CA VAL A 69 -24.99 -17.52 -14.51
C VAL A 69 -25.72 -18.70 -13.84
N PRO A 70 -25.84 -19.87 -14.50
CA PRO A 70 -26.51 -21.02 -13.91
C PRO A 70 -25.94 -21.43 -12.55
N CYS A 71 -26.83 -21.82 -11.63
CA CYS A 71 -26.47 -22.31 -10.29
C CYS A 71 -25.98 -23.78 -10.34
N ASN A 72 -24.92 -24.04 -11.10
CA ASN A 72 -24.25 -25.33 -11.09
C ASN A 72 -23.18 -25.33 -9.98
N LYS A 73 -23.15 -26.38 -9.14
CA LYS A 73 -22.18 -26.49 -8.02
C LYS A 73 -20.73 -26.32 -8.46
N ASN A 74 -20.37 -26.87 -9.61
CA ASN A 74 -19.00 -26.78 -10.13
C ASN A 74 -18.65 -25.34 -10.56
N ASP A 75 -19.59 -24.64 -11.20
CA ASP A 75 -19.42 -23.27 -11.65
C ASP A 75 -19.36 -22.31 -10.47
N ILE A 76 -20.20 -22.50 -9.47
CA ILE A 76 -20.21 -21.71 -8.23
C ILE A 76 -18.88 -21.85 -7.50
N GLY A 77 -18.39 -23.08 -7.31
CA GLY A 77 -17.10 -23.35 -6.69
C GLY A 77 -15.93 -22.71 -7.44
N ARG A 78 -15.97 -22.79 -8.79
CA ARG A 78 -14.95 -22.13 -9.64
C ARG A 78 -14.98 -20.61 -9.51
N ILE A 79 -16.18 -20.00 -9.58
CA ILE A 79 -16.35 -18.56 -9.42
C ILE A 79 -15.82 -18.10 -8.06
N TYR A 80 -16.19 -18.81 -6.98
CA TYR A 80 -15.74 -18.52 -5.61
C TYR A 80 -14.20 -18.57 -5.51
N THR A 81 -13.59 -19.65 -5.97
CA THR A 81 -12.13 -19.83 -5.93
C THR A 81 -11.40 -18.76 -6.75
N THR A 82 -11.92 -18.48 -7.96
CA THR A 82 -11.34 -17.45 -8.83
C THR A 82 -11.46 -16.04 -8.21
N SER A 83 -12.62 -15.73 -7.61
CA SER A 83 -12.82 -14.44 -6.95
C SER A 83 -11.89 -14.26 -5.75
N ARG A 84 -11.72 -15.31 -4.91
CA ARG A 84 -10.75 -15.27 -3.81
C ARG A 84 -9.32 -15.03 -4.31
N LYS A 85 -8.91 -15.73 -5.35
CA LYS A 85 -7.58 -15.53 -5.94
C LYS A 85 -7.36 -14.09 -6.40
N LYS A 86 -8.34 -13.51 -7.12
CA LYS A 86 -8.27 -12.12 -7.58
C LYS A 86 -8.18 -11.11 -6.44
N ILE A 87 -8.90 -11.34 -5.34
CA ILE A 87 -8.84 -10.46 -4.15
C ILE A 87 -7.44 -10.49 -3.55
N HIS A 88 -6.83 -11.67 -3.43
CA HIS A 88 -5.47 -11.79 -2.91
C HIS A 88 -4.44 -11.13 -3.85
N GLU A 89 -4.59 -11.30 -5.16
CA GLU A 89 -3.74 -10.61 -6.15
C GLU A 89 -3.85 -9.08 -6.03
N GLN A 90 -5.07 -8.56 -5.92
CA GLN A 90 -5.30 -7.13 -5.70
C GLN A 90 -4.73 -6.65 -4.36
N ALA A 91 -4.85 -7.46 -3.30
CA ALA A 91 -4.29 -7.17 -1.99
C ALA A 91 -2.76 -7.04 -2.02
N ILE A 92 -2.07 -7.87 -2.80
CA ILE A 92 -0.61 -7.78 -2.97
C ILE A 92 -0.23 -6.46 -3.66
N VAL A 93 -0.95 -6.08 -4.71
CA VAL A 93 -0.71 -4.81 -5.41
C VAL A 93 -0.93 -3.61 -4.47
N GLU A 94 -2.01 -3.67 -3.68
CA GLU A 94 -2.32 -2.60 -2.73
C GLU A 94 -1.30 -2.55 -1.58
N LEU A 95 -0.83 -3.69 -1.09
CA LEU A 95 0.24 -3.77 -0.10
C LEU A 95 1.52 -3.13 -0.62
N TYR A 96 1.89 -3.41 -1.87
CA TYR A 96 3.05 -2.77 -2.50
C TYR A 96 2.88 -1.25 -2.57
N ARG A 97 1.69 -0.76 -2.95
CA ARG A 97 1.37 0.68 -2.99
C ARG A 97 1.48 1.33 -1.61
N ILE A 98 0.97 0.67 -0.56
CA ILE A 98 1.05 1.14 0.82
C ILE A 98 2.53 1.23 1.26
N PHE A 99 3.32 0.20 0.98
CA PHE A 99 4.73 0.18 1.32
C PHE A 99 5.52 1.27 0.59
N THR A 100 5.28 1.44 -0.71
CA THR A 100 5.89 2.49 -1.52
C THR A 100 5.61 3.90 -0.95
N ASN A 101 4.36 4.15 -0.58
CA ASN A 101 3.98 5.42 0.05
C ASN A 101 4.65 5.61 1.41
N TYR A 102 4.78 4.56 2.20
CA TYR A 102 5.45 4.60 3.49
C TYR A 102 6.92 5.02 3.35
N ILE A 103 7.67 4.40 2.44
CA ILE A 103 9.07 4.76 2.20
C ILE A 103 9.19 6.22 1.76
N ARG A 104 8.32 6.67 0.85
CA ARG A 104 8.32 8.07 0.42
C ARG A 104 8.05 9.03 1.58
N ASN A 105 7.08 8.73 2.42
CA ASN A 105 6.72 9.57 3.57
C ASN A 105 7.84 9.61 4.62
N ILE A 106 8.54 8.51 4.85
CA ILE A 106 9.74 8.49 5.70
C ILE A 106 10.82 9.42 5.15
N ILE A 107 11.13 9.31 3.85
CA ILE A 107 12.12 10.18 3.21
C ILE A 107 11.71 11.65 3.37
N GLU A 108 10.43 11.96 3.17
CA GLU A 108 9.89 13.30 3.36
C GLU A 108 10.05 13.81 4.81
N GLU A 109 9.73 12.99 5.81
CA GLU A 109 9.94 13.32 7.23
C GLU A 109 11.43 13.54 7.57
N PHE A 110 12.32 12.73 7.01
CA PHE A 110 13.76 12.91 7.18
C PHE A 110 14.24 14.25 6.59
N ILE A 111 13.83 14.58 5.37
CA ILE A 111 14.22 15.84 4.72
C ILE A 111 13.70 17.05 5.51
N HIS A 112 12.51 16.96 6.11
CA HIS A 112 11.97 18.01 6.95
C HIS A 112 12.77 18.18 8.26
N THR A 113 13.29 17.09 8.83
CA THR A 113 13.99 17.10 10.10
C THR A 113 15.47 17.48 9.94
N ASP A 114 16.17 16.83 9.02
CA ASP A 114 17.56 17.10 8.67
C ASP A 114 17.80 16.74 7.19
N PRO A 115 17.85 17.76 6.31
CA PRO A 115 18.05 17.52 4.88
C PRO A 115 19.49 17.10 4.50
N TYR A 116 20.48 17.41 5.36
CA TYR A 116 21.89 17.28 5.00
C TYR A 116 22.35 15.85 4.69
N PRO A 117 22.05 14.83 5.47
CA PRO A 117 22.51 13.46 5.20
C PRO A 117 22.00 12.93 3.86
N LEU A 118 20.73 13.18 3.56
CA LEU A 118 20.10 12.74 2.31
C LEU A 118 20.58 13.55 1.11
N LEU A 119 20.86 14.84 1.28
CA LEU A 119 21.41 15.69 0.24
C LEU A 119 22.84 15.28 -0.13
N GLN A 120 23.67 14.84 0.82
CA GLN A 120 25.01 14.34 0.52
C GLN A 120 24.96 13.13 -0.41
N VAL A 121 24.10 12.15 -0.14
CA VAL A 121 23.93 10.96 -0.99
C VAL A 121 23.42 11.29 -2.38
N VAL A 122 22.59 12.33 -2.50
CA VAL A 122 22.02 12.78 -3.77
C VAL A 122 22.97 13.67 -4.54
N CYS A 123 23.79 14.48 -3.84
CA CYS A 123 24.69 15.47 -4.47
C CYS A 123 26.00 14.89 -4.99
N GLU A 124 26.38 13.66 -4.62
CA GLU A 124 27.57 13.00 -5.14
C GLU A 124 27.53 12.75 -6.66
N ASN A 125 26.35 12.84 -7.25
CA ASN A 125 26.15 12.68 -8.69
C ASN A 125 25.79 14.02 -9.36
N LYS A 126 26.54 14.37 -10.40
CA LYS A 126 26.39 15.62 -11.18
C LYS A 126 25.00 15.84 -11.80
N ASP A 127 24.19 14.79 -11.92
CA ASP A 127 22.86 14.81 -12.55
C ASP A 127 21.71 15.21 -11.60
N ASN A 128 22.01 15.51 -10.33
CA ASN A 128 20.99 15.81 -9.31
C ASN A 128 20.71 17.31 -9.12
N LYS A 129 21.00 18.12 -10.11
CA LYS A 129 20.68 19.55 -10.04
C LYS A 129 19.19 19.76 -10.27
N ILE A 130 18.47 20.22 -9.24
CA ILE A 130 17.14 20.77 -9.43
C ILE A 130 17.32 22.12 -10.14
N GLU A 131 16.74 22.27 -11.32
CA GLU A 131 16.77 23.52 -12.05
C GLU A 131 16.12 24.63 -11.21
N PHE A 132 16.79 25.76 -11.07
CA PHE A 132 16.30 26.91 -10.30
C PHE A 132 14.91 27.35 -10.78
N LYS A 133 14.65 27.26 -12.08
CA LYS A 133 13.35 27.51 -12.68
C LYS A 133 12.25 26.59 -12.13
N LYS A 134 12.58 25.33 -11.87
CA LYS A 134 11.65 24.36 -11.28
C LYS A 134 11.32 24.69 -9.84
N ILE A 135 12.32 25.06 -9.03
CA ILE A 135 12.13 25.47 -7.64
C ILE A 135 11.18 26.67 -7.56
N ILE A 136 11.42 27.68 -8.40
CA ILE A 136 10.55 28.87 -8.46
C ILE A 136 9.13 28.51 -8.87
N SER A 137 8.95 27.57 -9.82
CA SER A 137 7.63 27.16 -10.29
C SER A 137 6.81 26.38 -9.26
N ILE A 138 7.46 25.73 -8.28
CA ILE A 138 6.79 24.97 -7.20
C ILE A 138 6.25 25.91 -6.12
N GLY A 139 6.91 27.02 -5.85
CA GLY A 139 6.37 28.18 -5.13
C GLY A 139 6.39 28.11 -3.61
N ASN A 140 6.33 26.95 -2.96
CA ASN A 140 6.37 26.85 -1.50
C ASN A 140 7.32 25.77 -0.99
N TYR A 141 7.81 25.93 0.23
CA TYR A 141 8.81 25.05 0.84
C TYR A 141 8.35 23.59 0.93
N ASP A 142 7.15 23.32 1.42
CA ASP A 142 6.63 21.96 1.62
C ASP A 142 6.50 21.20 0.30
N SER A 143 6.05 21.88 -0.75
CA SER A 143 5.97 21.30 -2.09
C SER A 143 7.36 21.04 -2.69
N ILE A 144 8.36 21.85 -2.36
CA ILE A 144 9.76 21.60 -2.76
C ILE A 144 10.28 20.34 -2.06
N ILE A 145 10.04 20.18 -0.76
CA ILE A 145 10.43 18.99 0.00
C ILE A 145 9.75 17.74 -0.54
N THR A 146 8.46 17.78 -0.80
CA THR A 146 7.71 16.65 -1.39
C THR A 146 8.25 16.29 -2.78
N TYR A 147 8.60 17.29 -3.60
CA TYR A 147 9.23 17.06 -4.88
C TYR A 147 10.62 16.41 -4.75
N MET A 148 11.45 16.88 -3.83
CA MET A 148 12.76 16.29 -3.54
C MET A 148 12.64 14.85 -3.03
N ALA A 149 11.74 14.59 -2.10
CA ALA A 149 11.47 13.24 -1.59
C ALA A 149 11.05 12.29 -2.73
N THR A 150 10.20 12.75 -3.63
CA THR A 150 9.77 11.98 -4.80
C THR A 150 10.94 11.69 -5.76
N MET A 151 11.83 12.64 -5.97
CA MET A 151 13.02 12.47 -6.82
C MET A 151 14.00 11.45 -6.21
N ILE A 152 14.26 11.56 -4.91
CA ILE A 152 15.11 10.63 -4.17
C ILE A 152 14.50 9.22 -4.23
N TYR A 153 13.20 9.09 -3.93
CA TYR A 153 12.51 7.82 -3.97
C TYR A 153 12.61 7.15 -5.36
N ARG A 154 12.26 7.87 -6.42
CA ARG A 154 12.32 7.32 -7.80
C ARG A 154 13.70 6.85 -8.19
N ARG A 155 14.73 7.56 -7.77
CA ARG A 155 16.11 7.18 -8.05
C ARG A 155 16.47 5.88 -7.33
N VAL A 156 16.16 5.80 -6.06
CA VAL A 156 16.44 4.63 -5.24
C VAL A 156 15.66 3.40 -5.74
N GLU A 157 14.42 3.60 -6.21
CA GLU A 157 13.62 2.56 -6.85
C GLU A 157 14.24 2.06 -8.16
N ASN A 158 14.77 2.95 -8.98
CA ASN A 158 15.34 2.61 -10.29
C ASN A 158 16.76 2.00 -10.20
N GLU A 159 17.54 2.36 -9.19
CA GLU A 159 18.94 1.96 -9.10
C GLU A 159 19.16 0.65 -8.32
N GLN A 160 18.18 0.17 -7.53
CA GLN A 160 18.45 -0.94 -6.63
C GLN A 160 17.23 -1.87 -6.43
N SER A 161 17.53 -3.16 -6.20
CA SER A 161 16.53 -4.09 -5.67
C SER A 161 16.06 -3.63 -4.29
N THR A 162 14.79 -3.90 -3.96
CA THR A 162 14.15 -3.52 -2.68
C THR A 162 15.00 -3.81 -1.42
N PRO A 163 15.74 -4.94 -1.30
CA PRO A 163 16.64 -5.18 -0.16
C PRO A 163 17.76 -4.15 -0.03
N LYS A 164 18.42 -3.80 -1.13
CA LYS A 164 19.51 -2.81 -1.12
C LYS A 164 19.02 -1.40 -0.79
N LEU A 165 17.77 -1.10 -1.14
CA LEU A 165 17.09 0.13 -0.75
C LEU A 165 16.93 0.21 0.76
N LEU A 166 16.41 -0.87 1.38
CA LEU A 166 16.22 -0.94 2.82
C LEU A 166 17.55 -0.85 3.56
N ASP A 167 18.59 -1.54 3.11
CA ASP A 167 19.93 -1.47 3.69
C ASP A 167 20.50 -0.05 3.66
N LYS A 168 20.29 0.69 2.58
CA LYS A 168 20.70 2.10 2.51
C LYS A 168 19.92 3.00 3.47
N ILE A 169 18.60 2.81 3.58
CA ILE A 169 17.77 3.62 4.49
C ILE A 169 18.13 3.33 5.96
N ILE A 170 18.47 2.08 6.30
CA ILE A 170 18.83 1.66 7.66
C ILE A 170 20.26 2.13 8.02
N SER A 171 21.12 2.36 7.03
CA SER A 171 22.51 2.83 7.25
C SER A 171 22.63 4.34 7.53
N PHE A 172 21.51 5.08 7.47
CA PHE A 172 21.40 6.51 7.88
C PHE A 172 20.93 6.62 9.33
#